data_f026003190a0289c31bd4d58baca2bbc
#
_entry.id   f026003190a0289c31bd4d58baca2bbc
#
_cell.length_a   1.000
_cell.length_b   1.000
_cell.length_c   1.000
_cell.angle_alpha   90.00
_cell.angle_beta   90.00
_cell.angle_gamma   90.00
#
_symmetry.space_group_name_H-M   'P 1'
#
loop_
_entity.id
_entity.type
_entity.pdbx_description
1 polymer ?
#
loop_
_entity_poly.entity_id
_entity_poly.type
_entity_poly.pdbx_seq_one_letter_code
_entity_poly.pdbx_strand_id
1 'polypeptide(L)'
;LNNSESDFTQGSILGKLIPFMMPILGALILQAAYGAVDLLVVGRFGTTEGLSAVSTGSQVLNLVTFVITQFAMGVTVLIARYIGEKKPEQIGALIGGAIVVFTMISVVLFIVMIVFSRQIAVIMQAPKEAVGLTSVYVKICGSGIFFIVAYNPVSYTHLTLPTT
;
A
#
# COMPACT_ATOMS: atom_id res chain seq x y z
N LEU A 1 -28.64 2.28 7.05
CA LEU A 1 -27.64 1.43 7.67
C LEU A 1 -27.44 1.88 9.10
N ASN A 2 -27.66 0.95 10.08
CA ASN A 2 -27.71 1.25 11.51
C ASN A 2 -26.39 1.87 11.99
N ASN A 3 -26.41 3.13 12.39
CA ASN A 3 -25.27 3.87 12.99
C ASN A 3 -24.75 3.24 14.32
N SER A 4 -25.40 2.22 14.84
CA SER A 4 -25.01 1.56 16.10
C SER A 4 -23.93 0.49 15.93
N GLU A 5 -23.64 0.02 14.71
CA GLU A 5 -22.63 -1.01 14.47
C GLU A 5 -21.20 -0.47 14.40
N SER A 6 -21.03 0.83 14.10
CA SER A 6 -19.72 1.48 13.98
C SER A 6 -19.23 2.18 15.25
N ASP A 7 -20.04 2.22 16.31
CA ASP A 7 -19.65 2.85 17.57
C ASP A 7 -18.95 1.87 18.50
N PHE A 8 -17.62 1.89 18.50
CA PHE A 8 -16.77 1.06 19.35
C PHE A 8 -16.73 1.49 20.81
N THR A 9 -17.37 2.62 21.16
CA THR A 9 -17.35 3.16 22.53
C THR A 9 -18.36 2.47 23.46
N GLN A 10 -19.32 1.69 22.91
CA GLN A 10 -20.37 1.01 23.68
C GLN A 10 -20.45 -0.48 23.32
N GLY A 11 -20.61 -1.34 24.32
CA GLY A 11 -20.84 -2.78 24.17
C GLY A 11 -19.56 -3.63 24.23
N SER A 12 -19.68 -4.91 23.78
CA SER A 12 -18.56 -5.85 23.78
C SER A 12 -17.53 -5.50 22.69
N ILE A 13 -16.31 -5.13 23.07
CA ILE A 13 -15.22 -4.78 22.17
C ILE A 13 -14.91 -5.94 21.22
N LEU A 14 -14.80 -7.16 21.71
CA LEU A 14 -14.51 -8.34 20.90
C LEU A 14 -15.63 -8.66 19.90
N GLY A 15 -16.89 -8.51 20.31
CA GLY A 15 -18.04 -8.75 19.44
C GLY A 15 -18.12 -7.82 18.23
N LYS A 16 -17.56 -6.61 18.33
CA LYS A 16 -17.50 -5.63 17.24
C LYS A 16 -16.18 -5.72 16.45
N LEU A 17 -15.09 -6.06 17.12
CA LEU A 17 -13.77 -6.17 16.52
C LEU A 17 -13.68 -7.34 15.54
N ILE A 18 -14.25 -8.51 15.89
CA ILE A 18 -14.21 -9.71 15.04
C ILE A 18 -14.87 -9.49 13.67
N PRO A 19 -16.13 -9.03 13.57
CA PRO A 19 -16.74 -8.74 12.27
C PRO A 19 -15.99 -7.67 11.45
N PHE A 20 -15.40 -6.69 12.13
CA PHE A 20 -14.60 -5.66 11.48
C PHE A 20 -13.26 -6.21 10.92
N MET A 21 -12.63 -7.15 11.64
CA MET A 21 -11.36 -7.74 11.21
C MET A 21 -11.52 -8.79 10.11
N MET A 22 -12.65 -9.49 10.01
CA MET A 22 -12.84 -10.57 9.04
C MET A 22 -12.65 -10.16 7.58
N PRO A 23 -13.22 -9.05 7.09
CA PRO A 23 -12.96 -8.57 5.73
C PRO A 23 -11.48 -8.21 5.49
N ILE A 24 -10.82 -7.62 6.49
CA ILE A 24 -9.41 -7.25 6.41
C ILE A 24 -8.53 -8.49 6.32
N LEU A 25 -8.78 -9.50 7.17
CA LEU A 25 -8.08 -10.79 7.10
C LEU A 25 -8.31 -11.49 5.75
N GLY A 26 -9.54 -11.48 5.24
CA GLY A 26 -9.87 -12.01 3.92
C GLY A 26 -9.07 -11.33 2.81
N ALA A 27 -8.96 -10.01 2.84
CA ALA A 27 -8.17 -9.24 1.89
C ALA A 27 -6.67 -9.59 1.98
N LEU A 28 -6.12 -9.73 3.19
CA LEU A 28 -4.71 -10.10 3.40
C LEU A 28 -4.42 -11.53 2.91
N ILE A 29 -5.32 -12.49 3.17
CA ILE A 29 -5.20 -13.86 2.66
C ILE A 29 -5.24 -13.86 1.13
N LEU A 30 -6.16 -13.13 0.52
CA LEU A 30 -6.26 -13.01 -0.93
C LEU A 30 -4.99 -12.39 -1.54
N GLN A 31 -4.45 -11.36 -0.91
CA GLN A 31 -3.19 -10.73 -1.32
C GLN A 31 -2.01 -11.71 -1.23
N ALA A 32 -1.92 -12.49 -0.14
CA ALA A 32 -0.89 -13.49 0.02
C ALA A 32 -1.02 -14.62 -1.02
N ALA A 33 -2.24 -15.08 -1.29
CA ALA A 33 -2.53 -16.09 -2.32
C ALA A 33 -2.16 -15.58 -3.72
N TYR A 34 -2.47 -14.33 -4.04
CA TYR A 34 -2.08 -13.69 -5.30
C TYR A 34 -0.55 -13.70 -5.48
N GLY A 35 0.21 -13.28 -4.47
CA GLY A 35 1.68 -13.32 -4.50
C GLY A 35 2.25 -14.73 -4.63
N ALA A 36 1.64 -15.72 -3.98
CA ALA A 36 2.05 -17.12 -4.09
C ALA A 36 1.80 -17.68 -5.51
N VAL A 37 0.67 -17.36 -6.12
CA VAL A 37 0.34 -17.77 -7.50
C VAL A 37 1.32 -17.13 -8.49
N ASP A 38 1.64 -15.85 -8.33
CA ASP A 38 2.61 -15.14 -9.17
C ASP A 38 3.99 -15.85 -9.15
N LEU A 39 4.50 -16.15 -7.96
CA LEU A 39 5.75 -16.88 -7.80
C LEU A 39 5.68 -18.32 -8.35
N LEU A 40 4.55 -19.00 -8.21
CA LEU A 40 4.33 -20.33 -8.78
C LEU A 40 4.38 -20.31 -10.32
N VAL A 41 3.71 -19.36 -10.93
CA VAL A 41 3.68 -19.22 -12.40
C VAL A 41 5.08 -18.90 -12.92
N VAL A 42 5.77 -17.94 -12.32
CA VAL A 42 7.14 -17.58 -12.73
C VAL A 42 8.12 -18.74 -12.44
N GLY A 43 7.96 -19.46 -11.32
CA GLY A 43 8.80 -20.62 -11.00
C GLY A 43 8.57 -21.82 -11.92
N ARG A 44 7.35 -21.99 -12.45
CA ARG A 44 7.02 -23.12 -13.34
C ARG A 44 7.37 -22.86 -14.81
N PHE A 45 7.20 -21.62 -15.27
CA PHE A 45 7.33 -21.27 -16.69
C PHE A 45 8.49 -20.31 -16.98
N GLY A 46 9.09 -19.72 -15.96
CA GLY A 46 10.21 -18.79 -16.10
C GLY A 46 11.57 -19.46 -15.91
N THR A 47 12.61 -18.63 -15.98
CA THR A 47 13.98 -19.02 -15.65
C THR A 47 14.27 -18.80 -14.17
N THR A 48 15.34 -19.43 -13.66
CA THR A 48 15.81 -19.22 -12.27
C THR A 48 16.17 -17.76 -12.01
N GLU A 49 16.75 -17.09 -13.01
CA GLU A 49 17.05 -15.65 -12.92
C GLU A 49 15.75 -14.81 -12.89
N GLY A 50 14.75 -15.20 -13.68
CA GLY A 50 13.44 -14.54 -13.69
C GLY A 50 12.72 -14.68 -12.36
N LEU A 51 12.71 -15.86 -11.77
CA LEU A 51 12.15 -16.11 -10.44
C LEU A 51 12.85 -15.27 -9.37
N SER A 52 14.16 -15.21 -9.41
CA SER A 52 14.98 -14.41 -8.51
C SER A 52 14.71 -12.91 -8.67
N ALA A 53 14.54 -12.45 -9.91
CA ALA A 53 14.24 -11.06 -10.23
C ALA A 53 12.85 -10.64 -9.71
N VAL A 54 11.83 -11.46 -9.92
CA VAL A 54 10.47 -11.20 -9.42
C VAL A 54 10.45 -11.22 -7.90
N SER A 55 11.08 -12.21 -7.26
CA SER A 55 11.15 -12.33 -5.80
C SER A 55 11.81 -11.09 -5.17
N THR A 56 12.98 -10.69 -5.67
CA THR A 56 13.71 -9.52 -5.15
C THR A 56 12.96 -8.22 -5.46
N GLY A 57 12.45 -8.08 -6.68
CA GLY A 57 11.70 -6.89 -7.11
C GLY A 57 10.39 -6.71 -6.34
N SER A 58 9.68 -7.80 -6.03
CA SER A 58 8.47 -7.76 -5.21
C SER A 58 8.76 -7.31 -3.77
N GLN A 59 9.92 -7.66 -3.21
CA GLN A 59 10.32 -7.15 -1.89
C GLN A 59 10.52 -5.63 -1.90
N VAL A 60 11.11 -5.08 -2.97
CA VAL A 60 11.24 -3.62 -3.14
C VAL A 60 9.86 -2.97 -3.19
N LEU A 61 8.93 -3.52 -3.97
CA LEU A 61 7.55 -3.02 -4.04
C LEU A 61 6.83 -3.10 -2.70
N ASN A 62 6.97 -4.20 -1.99
CA ASN A 62 6.36 -4.36 -0.67
C ASN A 62 6.89 -3.31 0.31
N LEU A 63 8.19 -3.01 0.29
CA LEU A 63 8.80 -1.96 1.11
C LEU A 63 8.20 -0.59 0.76
N VAL A 64 8.14 -0.26 -0.53
CA VAL A 64 7.58 1.02 -1.01
C VAL A 64 6.11 1.14 -0.62
N THR A 65 5.32 0.11 -0.88
CA THR A 65 3.89 0.08 -0.53
C THR A 65 3.70 0.19 0.99
N PHE A 66 4.53 -0.49 1.78
CA PHE A 66 4.49 -0.39 3.23
C PHE A 66 4.70 1.04 3.71
N VAL A 67 5.73 1.74 3.19
CA VAL A 67 5.99 3.15 3.55
C VAL A 67 4.78 4.03 3.20
N ILE A 68 4.23 3.91 1.98
CA ILE A 68 3.06 4.67 1.54
C ILE A 68 1.86 4.41 2.45
N THR A 69 1.61 3.15 2.78
CA THR A 69 0.50 2.73 3.65
C THR A 69 0.63 3.31 5.05
N GLN A 70 1.85 3.36 5.62
CA GLN A 70 2.06 3.96 6.94
C GLN A 70 1.77 5.47 6.94
N PHE A 71 2.13 6.19 5.89
CA PHE A 71 1.75 7.59 5.74
C PHE A 71 0.23 7.77 5.61
N ALA A 72 -0.42 6.92 4.81
CA ALA A 72 -1.88 6.95 4.65
C ALA A 72 -2.60 6.68 5.99
N MET A 73 -2.08 5.74 6.78
CA MET A 73 -2.61 5.43 8.11
C MET A 73 -2.51 6.64 9.05
N GLY A 74 -1.41 7.40 9.00
CA GLY A 74 -1.26 8.65 9.76
C GLY A 74 -2.34 9.67 9.40
N VAL A 75 -2.64 9.84 8.12
CA VAL A 75 -3.73 10.73 7.65
C VAL A 75 -5.09 10.26 8.16
N THR A 76 -5.36 8.95 8.10
CA THR A 76 -6.61 8.35 8.59
C THR A 76 -6.82 8.62 10.08
N VAL A 77 -5.77 8.47 10.89
CA VAL A 77 -5.82 8.76 12.34
C VAL A 77 -6.15 10.23 12.59
N LEU A 78 -5.57 11.15 11.82
CA LEU A 78 -5.87 12.59 11.95
C LEU A 78 -7.31 12.91 11.54
N ILE A 79 -7.83 12.29 10.47
CA ILE A 79 -9.24 12.42 10.06
C ILE A 79 -10.15 11.94 11.20
N ALA A 80 -9.91 10.75 11.73
CA ALA A 80 -10.70 10.19 12.82
C ALA A 80 -10.69 11.10 14.07
N ARG A 81 -9.53 11.70 14.38
CA ARG A 81 -9.40 12.66 15.47
C ARG A 81 -10.24 13.92 15.22
N TYR A 82 -10.18 14.54 14.04
CA TYR A 82 -10.97 15.73 13.73
C TYR A 82 -12.48 15.48 13.73
N ILE A 83 -12.90 14.28 13.31
CA ILE A 83 -14.30 13.84 13.44
C ILE A 83 -14.69 13.78 14.93
N GLY A 84 -13.84 13.15 15.77
CA GLY A 84 -14.09 13.07 17.23
C GLY A 84 -14.11 14.42 17.92
N GLU A 85 -13.28 15.38 17.47
CA GLU A 85 -13.25 16.76 17.97
C GLU A 85 -14.40 17.64 17.41
N LYS A 86 -15.26 17.08 16.54
CA LYS A 86 -16.36 17.80 15.86
C LYS A 86 -15.89 19.04 15.07
N LYS A 87 -14.74 18.91 14.38
CA LYS A 87 -14.14 19.97 13.55
C LYS A 87 -14.10 19.56 12.07
N PRO A 88 -15.23 19.36 11.40
CA PRO A 88 -15.27 18.88 10.01
C PRO A 88 -14.61 19.86 9.02
N GLU A 89 -14.56 21.15 9.35
CA GLU A 89 -13.93 22.18 8.51
C GLU A 89 -12.43 21.93 8.27
N GLN A 90 -11.74 21.29 9.22
CA GLN A 90 -10.30 20.97 9.11
C GLN A 90 -10.02 19.74 8.28
N ILE A 91 -11.02 18.87 8.06
CA ILE A 91 -10.85 17.62 7.28
C ILE A 91 -10.54 17.94 5.82
N GLY A 92 -11.23 18.94 5.23
CA GLY A 92 -10.96 19.36 3.84
C GLY A 92 -9.54 19.84 3.62
N ALA A 93 -9.02 20.66 4.53
CA ALA A 93 -7.64 21.15 4.49
C ALA A 93 -6.64 20.02 4.69
N LEU A 94 -6.92 19.06 5.59
CA LEU A 94 -6.08 17.89 5.83
C LEU A 94 -6.01 16.99 4.59
N ILE A 95 -7.15 16.71 3.94
CA ILE A 95 -7.19 15.91 2.70
C ILE A 95 -6.42 16.62 1.59
N GLY A 96 -6.61 17.91 1.41
CA GLY A 96 -5.86 18.69 0.43
C GLY A 96 -4.35 18.64 0.68
N GLY A 97 -3.91 18.81 1.92
CA GLY A 97 -2.51 18.67 2.32
C GLY A 97 -1.97 17.26 2.08
N ALA A 98 -2.75 16.23 2.41
CA ALA A 98 -2.38 14.84 2.19
C ALA A 98 -2.17 14.55 0.70
N ILE A 99 -3.04 15.01 -0.19
CA ILE A 99 -2.90 14.84 -1.64
C ILE A 99 -1.58 15.44 -2.14
N VAL A 100 -1.23 16.65 -1.70
CA VAL A 100 0.02 17.30 -2.08
C VAL A 100 1.23 16.48 -1.60
N VAL A 101 1.23 16.06 -0.33
CA VAL A 101 2.32 15.24 0.25
C VAL A 101 2.46 13.92 -0.48
N PHE A 102 1.35 13.21 -0.72
CA PHE A 102 1.38 11.94 -1.45
C PHE A 102 1.86 12.10 -2.89
N THR A 103 1.48 13.19 -3.57
CA THR A 103 1.98 13.49 -4.92
C THR A 103 3.48 13.72 -4.89
N MET A 104 4.00 14.49 -3.92
CA MET A 104 5.44 14.71 -3.79
C MET A 104 6.20 13.41 -3.51
N ILE A 105 5.70 12.59 -2.58
CA ILE A 105 6.28 11.26 -2.28
C ILE A 105 6.29 10.38 -3.54
N SER A 106 5.18 10.36 -4.29
CA SER A 106 5.05 9.60 -5.53
C SER A 106 6.10 9.99 -6.57
N VAL A 107 6.30 11.30 -6.78
CA VAL A 107 7.29 11.82 -7.72
C VAL A 107 8.71 11.42 -7.29
N VAL A 108 9.03 11.58 -6.01
CA VAL A 108 10.35 11.21 -5.46
C VAL A 108 10.59 9.71 -5.63
N LEU A 109 9.64 8.87 -5.23
CA LEU A 109 9.75 7.42 -5.35
C LEU A 109 9.85 6.97 -6.82
N PHE A 110 9.07 7.57 -7.71
CA PHE A 110 9.17 7.33 -9.15
C PHE A 110 10.58 7.59 -9.67
N ILE A 111 11.14 8.78 -9.37
CA ILE A 111 12.50 9.14 -9.80
C ILE A 111 13.52 8.16 -9.23
N VAL A 112 13.43 7.84 -7.93
CA VAL A 112 14.33 6.91 -7.25
C VAL A 112 14.27 5.52 -7.90
N MET A 113 13.06 4.99 -8.13
CA MET A 113 12.91 3.65 -8.71
C MET A 113 13.35 3.58 -10.17
N ILE A 114 13.18 4.63 -10.96
CA ILE A 114 13.60 4.65 -12.35
C ILE A 114 15.12 4.84 -12.47
N VAL A 115 15.67 5.87 -11.80
CA VAL A 115 17.09 6.26 -11.92
C VAL A 115 17.99 5.26 -11.20
N PHE A 116 17.63 4.85 -10.00
CA PHE A 116 18.46 3.99 -9.14
C PHE A 116 18.06 2.51 -9.17
N SER A 117 17.24 2.07 -10.14
CA SER A 117 16.75 0.68 -10.23
C SER A 117 17.86 -0.38 -10.15
N ARG A 118 18.99 -0.14 -10.80
CA ARG A 118 20.14 -1.07 -10.78
C ARG A 118 20.83 -1.08 -9.41
N GLN A 119 21.02 0.08 -8.81
CA GLN A 119 21.60 0.21 -7.47
C GLN A 119 20.70 -0.43 -6.42
N ILE A 120 19.39 -0.25 -6.54
CA ILE A 120 18.40 -0.91 -5.68
C ILE A 120 18.53 -2.42 -5.80
N ALA A 121 18.61 -2.98 -7.02
CA ALA A 121 18.79 -4.42 -7.21
C ALA A 121 20.07 -4.93 -6.57
N VAL A 122 21.18 -4.19 -6.65
CA VAL A 122 22.45 -4.55 -6.02
C VAL A 122 22.38 -4.48 -4.49
N ILE A 123 21.77 -3.41 -3.94
CA ILE A 123 21.58 -3.23 -2.48
C ILE A 123 20.70 -4.36 -1.91
N MET A 124 19.69 -4.79 -2.67
CA MET A 124 18.81 -5.92 -2.32
C MET A 124 19.50 -7.28 -2.50
N GLN A 125 20.80 -7.29 -2.83
CA GLN A 125 21.61 -8.49 -3.01
C GLN A 125 21.03 -9.47 -4.05
N ALA A 126 20.44 -8.95 -5.13
CA ALA A 126 20.03 -9.77 -6.25
C ALA A 126 21.24 -10.55 -6.81
N PRO A 127 21.07 -11.85 -7.15
CA PRO A 127 22.12 -12.60 -7.83
C PRO A 127 22.63 -11.87 -9.08
N LYS A 128 23.93 -11.95 -9.36
CA LYS A 128 24.56 -11.18 -10.46
C LYS A 128 23.85 -11.36 -11.80
N GLU A 129 23.38 -12.57 -12.07
CA GLU A 129 22.65 -12.95 -13.28
C GLU A 129 21.25 -12.32 -13.32
N ALA A 130 20.61 -12.11 -12.16
CA ALA A 130 19.27 -11.55 -12.03
C ALA A 130 19.23 -10.03 -11.88
N VAL A 131 20.35 -9.34 -11.61
CA VAL A 131 20.38 -7.87 -11.40
C VAL A 131 19.75 -7.11 -12.57
N GLY A 132 20.02 -7.53 -13.82
CA GLY A 132 19.43 -6.90 -15.00
C GLY A 132 17.92 -7.01 -15.02
N LEU A 133 17.38 -8.19 -14.83
CA LEU A 133 15.94 -8.46 -14.82
C LEU A 133 15.25 -7.80 -13.62
N THR A 134 15.88 -7.84 -12.43
CA THR A 134 15.39 -7.14 -11.24
C THR A 134 15.29 -5.62 -11.49
N SER A 135 16.30 -5.04 -12.12
CA SER A 135 16.29 -3.61 -12.47
C SER A 135 15.14 -3.26 -13.42
N VAL A 136 14.89 -4.09 -14.44
CA VAL A 136 13.76 -3.92 -15.37
C VAL A 136 12.43 -4.03 -14.61
N TYR A 137 12.28 -5.04 -13.77
CA TYR A 137 11.10 -5.25 -12.94
C TYR A 137 10.82 -4.02 -12.06
N VAL A 138 11.82 -3.53 -11.34
CA VAL A 138 11.71 -2.33 -10.49
C VAL A 138 11.31 -1.10 -11.30
N LYS A 139 11.83 -0.92 -12.53
CA LYS A 139 11.44 0.18 -13.42
C LYS A 139 9.99 0.11 -13.84
N ILE A 140 9.52 -1.07 -14.29
CA ILE A 140 8.14 -1.27 -14.71
C ILE A 140 7.19 -0.98 -13.55
N CYS A 141 7.49 -1.53 -12.38
CA CYS A 141 6.69 -1.29 -11.19
C CYS A 141 6.77 0.16 -10.70
N GLY A 142 7.95 0.78 -10.80
CA GLY A 142 8.15 2.20 -10.50
C GLY A 142 7.29 3.11 -11.38
N SER A 143 7.10 2.77 -12.66
CA SER A 143 6.19 3.54 -13.52
C SER A 143 4.73 3.44 -13.11
N GLY A 144 4.34 2.35 -12.44
CA GLY A 144 3.01 2.18 -11.86
C GLY A 144 2.78 2.83 -10.49
N ILE A 145 3.81 3.45 -9.88
CA ILE A 145 3.73 3.93 -8.49
C ILE A 145 2.67 5.01 -8.28
N PHE A 146 2.40 5.83 -9.31
CA PHE A 146 1.35 6.84 -9.25
C PHE A 146 -0.03 6.22 -9.02
N PHE A 147 -0.32 5.05 -9.62
CA PHE A 147 -1.56 4.33 -9.41
C PHE A 147 -1.65 3.77 -7.99
N ILE A 148 -0.54 3.24 -7.45
CA ILE A 148 -0.47 2.73 -6.08
C ILE A 148 -0.70 3.87 -5.08
N VAL A 149 -0.05 5.02 -5.31
CA VAL A 149 -0.18 6.19 -4.44
C VAL A 149 -1.58 6.81 -4.54
N ALA A 150 -2.17 6.89 -5.73
CA ALA A 150 -3.52 7.42 -5.90
C ALA A 150 -4.59 6.51 -5.26
N TYR A 151 -4.43 5.19 -5.38
CA TYR A 151 -5.37 4.22 -4.80
C TYR A 151 -5.41 4.29 -3.26
N ASN A 152 -4.27 4.39 -2.60
CA ASN A 152 -4.20 4.33 -1.14
C ASN A 152 -5.01 5.44 -0.46
N PRO A 153 -4.77 6.76 -0.69
CA PRO A 153 -5.53 7.80 -0.01
C PRO A 153 -7.02 7.80 -0.40
N VAL A 154 -7.37 7.47 -1.65
CA VAL A 154 -8.77 7.37 -2.06
C VAL A 154 -9.48 6.25 -1.32
N SER A 155 -8.87 5.08 -1.20
CA SER A 155 -9.44 3.95 -0.46
C SER A 155 -9.65 4.28 1.01
N TYR A 156 -8.68 4.93 1.66
CA TYR A 156 -8.79 5.30 3.08
C TYR A 156 -9.79 6.44 3.32
N THR A 157 -9.91 7.42 2.43
CA THR A 157 -10.89 8.50 2.57
C THR A 157 -12.32 7.99 2.40
N HIS A 158 -12.56 7.07 1.46
CA HIS A 158 -13.88 6.45 1.29
C HIS A 158 -14.30 5.57 2.47
N LEU A 159 -13.35 4.94 3.17
CA LEU A 159 -13.63 4.13 4.36
C LEU A 159 -13.93 4.99 5.60
N THR A 160 -13.41 6.22 5.67
CA THR A 160 -13.51 7.07 6.86
C THR A 160 -14.57 8.15 6.76
N LEU A 161 -14.98 8.56 5.55
CA LEU A 161 -16.07 9.52 5.38
C LEU A 161 -17.42 8.77 5.43
N PRO A 162 -18.35 9.16 6.33
CA PRO A 162 -19.69 8.63 6.27
C PRO A 162 -20.30 9.02 4.92
N THR A 163 -20.73 8.04 4.15
CA THR A 163 -21.54 8.29 2.95
C THR A 163 -22.82 8.94 3.40
N THR A 164 -22.94 10.23 3.16
CA THR A 164 -24.20 10.99 3.31
C THR A 164 -25.23 10.51 2.30
#